data_e2b74e0ae1e2b3a1c94b5c91bcb8fc48
#
_entry.id   e2b74e0ae1e2b3a1c94b5c91bcb8fc48
#
_cell.length_a   1.000
_cell.length_b   1.000
_cell.length_c   1.000
_cell.angle_alpha   90.00
_cell.angle_beta   90.00
_cell.angle_gamma   90.00
#
_symmetry.space_group_name_H-M   'P 1'
#
loop_
_entity.id
_entity.type
_entity.pdbx_description
1 polymer ?
#
loop_
_entity_poly.entity_id
_entity_poly.type
_entity_poly.pdbx_seq_one_letter_code
_entity_poly.pdbx_strand_id
1 'polypeptide(L)'
;LRVGPRSLVTRPSDLEEVAFWSVMDLAQLIESRQVRPSELTEMYIGRLRRYNATLNCVVTLTESRARALAEQADAEIAEGRYRGPLHGIPWGAKDIIAAQGYPTTWGAAPFEEQTFDFDATVVERLDDAGAVLVAKLTTGELAFGDNWFGGRTNNPWNPEQGSSGSSAGS
;
A
#
# COMPACT_ATOMS: atom_id res chain seq x y z
N LEU A 1 19.69 6.34 -18.84
CA LEU A 1 18.40 5.83 -19.37
C LEU A 1 17.67 7.00 -20.01
N ARG A 2 17.42 6.95 -21.35
CA ARG A 2 16.51 7.91 -21.98
C ARG A 2 15.09 7.41 -21.74
N VAL A 3 14.34 8.12 -20.92
CA VAL A 3 12.89 7.91 -20.82
C VAL A 3 12.28 8.47 -22.10
N GLY A 4 11.67 7.60 -22.92
CA GLY A 4 10.95 8.02 -24.12
C GLY A 4 9.76 8.93 -23.78
N PRO A 5 9.13 9.58 -24.79
CA PRO A 5 7.95 10.39 -24.54
C PRO A 5 6.87 9.54 -23.88
N ARG A 6 6.38 9.98 -22.72
CA ARG A 6 5.30 9.30 -22.01
C ARG A 6 4.00 9.53 -22.76
N SER A 7 3.25 8.45 -23.01
CA SER A 7 1.86 8.59 -23.44
C SER A 7 1.07 9.29 -22.35
N LEU A 8 0.24 10.25 -22.71
CA LEU A 8 -0.68 10.87 -21.77
C LEU A 8 -1.73 9.83 -21.35
N VAL A 9 -1.89 9.66 -20.06
CA VAL A 9 -2.96 8.80 -19.51
C VAL A 9 -4.19 9.65 -19.21
N THR A 10 -5.35 9.02 -19.34
CA THR A 10 -6.65 9.64 -19.03
C THR A 10 -7.37 8.79 -18.00
N ARG A 11 -8.03 9.45 -17.05
CA ARG A 11 -8.85 8.77 -16.04
C ARG A 11 -9.93 7.92 -16.70
N PRO A 12 -10.02 6.61 -16.40
CA PRO A 12 -11.12 5.77 -16.85
C PRO A 12 -12.42 6.14 -16.13
N SER A 13 -13.55 5.67 -16.67
CA SER A 13 -14.87 5.86 -16.05
C SER A 13 -15.01 5.11 -14.74
N ASP A 14 -14.42 3.91 -14.66
CA ASP A 14 -14.32 3.12 -13.43
C ASP A 14 -12.87 3.20 -12.91
N LEU A 15 -12.71 3.74 -11.70
CA LEU A 15 -11.38 3.88 -11.09
C LEU A 15 -10.73 2.51 -10.77
N GLU A 16 -11.51 1.44 -10.65
CA GLU A 16 -10.97 0.09 -10.47
C GLU A 16 -10.06 -0.37 -11.62
N GLU A 17 -10.24 0.17 -12.83
CA GLU A 17 -9.41 -0.16 -14.00
C GLU A 17 -7.94 0.22 -13.80
N VAL A 18 -7.64 1.22 -12.95
CA VAL A 18 -6.26 1.65 -12.70
C VAL A 18 -5.53 0.76 -11.68
N ALA A 19 -6.17 -0.23 -11.09
CA ALA A 19 -5.64 -1.00 -9.95
C ALA A 19 -4.29 -1.68 -10.23
N PHE A 20 -3.99 -1.96 -11.49
CA PHE A 20 -2.74 -2.59 -11.92
C PHE A 20 -1.91 -1.69 -12.85
N TRP A 21 -2.23 -0.40 -12.90
CA TRP A 21 -1.43 0.54 -13.68
C TRP A 21 -0.06 0.78 -13.01
N SER A 22 0.90 1.23 -13.80
CA SER A 22 2.19 1.56 -13.24
C SER A 22 2.10 2.75 -12.29
N VAL A 23 3.00 2.81 -11.31
CA VAL A 23 3.11 3.99 -10.40
C VAL A 23 3.27 5.28 -11.21
N MET A 24 3.95 5.23 -12.36
CA MET A 24 4.16 6.42 -13.20
C MET A 24 2.88 6.88 -13.89
N ASP A 25 1.99 5.95 -14.27
CA ASP A 25 0.70 6.30 -14.87
C ASP A 25 -0.26 6.86 -13.80
N LEU A 26 -0.27 6.25 -12.61
CA LEU A 26 -1.02 6.78 -11.46
C LEU A 26 -0.52 8.18 -11.07
N ALA A 27 0.80 8.39 -11.04
CA ALA A 27 1.40 9.69 -10.77
C ALA A 27 0.97 10.76 -11.78
N GLN A 28 0.86 10.41 -13.07
CA GLN A 28 0.33 11.34 -14.09
C GLN A 28 -1.13 11.72 -13.83
N LEU A 29 -1.98 10.77 -13.45
CA LEU A 29 -3.38 11.06 -13.11
C LEU A 29 -3.48 12.02 -11.92
N ILE A 30 -2.64 11.83 -10.90
CA ILE A 30 -2.59 12.68 -9.71
C ILE A 30 -2.04 14.07 -10.06
N GLU A 31 -0.87 14.15 -10.71
CA GLU A 31 -0.22 15.40 -11.08
C GLU A 31 -1.12 16.26 -12.00
N SER A 32 -1.81 15.62 -12.95
CA SER A 32 -2.79 16.29 -13.81
C SER A 32 -4.16 16.54 -13.16
N ARG A 33 -4.31 16.19 -11.86
CA ARG A 33 -5.54 16.36 -11.06
C ARG A 33 -6.77 15.63 -11.64
N GLN A 34 -6.56 14.59 -12.41
CA GLN A 34 -7.64 13.74 -12.93
C GLN A 34 -8.15 12.78 -11.84
N VAL A 35 -7.28 12.38 -10.90
CA VAL A 35 -7.59 11.53 -9.75
C VAL A 35 -6.99 12.17 -8.50
N ARG A 36 -7.75 12.20 -7.42
CA ARG A 36 -7.24 12.66 -6.13
C ARG A 36 -6.59 11.51 -5.36
N PRO A 37 -5.50 11.76 -4.60
CA PRO A 37 -4.95 10.81 -3.64
C PRO A 37 -5.99 10.12 -2.76
N SER A 38 -6.97 10.86 -2.24
CA SER A 38 -8.06 10.30 -1.42
C SER A 38 -8.94 9.29 -2.17
N GLU A 39 -9.29 9.57 -3.44
CA GLU A 39 -10.07 8.64 -4.27
C GLU A 39 -9.30 7.34 -4.52
N LEU A 40 -8.01 7.46 -4.84
CA LEU A 40 -7.14 6.31 -5.09
C LEU A 40 -6.94 5.47 -3.82
N THR A 41 -6.74 6.13 -2.69
CA THR A 41 -6.60 5.49 -1.38
C THR A 41 -7.84 4.68 -0.99
N GLU A 42 -9.04 5.26 -1.12
CA GLU A 42 -10.29 4.55 -0.82
C GLU A 42 -10.53 3.37 -1.77
N MET A 43 -10.20 3.51 -3.05
CA MET A 43 -10.29 2.41 -4.01
C MET A 43 -9.39 1.23 -3.58
N TYR A 44 -8.11 1.46 -3.23
CA TYR A 44 -7.23 0.39 -2.80
C TYR A 44 -7.61 -0.21 -1.44
N ILE A 45 -8.04 0.59 -0.45
CA ILE A 45 -8.58 0.08 0.82
C ILE A 45 -9.80 -0.81 0.56
N GLY A 46 -10.71 -0.39 -0.29
CA GLY A 46 -11.89 -1.18 -0.68
C GLY A 46 -11.49 -2.51 -1.33
N ARG A 47 -10.47 -2.51 -2.20
CA ARG A 47 -9.94 -3.73 -2.80
C ARG A 47 -9.31 -4.66 -1.77
N LEU A 48 -8.46 -4.14 -0.89
CA LEU A 48 -7.83 -4.93 0.18
C LEU A 48 -8.89 -5.59 1.06
N ARG A 49 -9.92 -4.87 1.48
CA ARG A 49 -11.04 -5.43 2.25
C ARG A 49 -11.78 -6.54 1.51
N ARG A 50 -12.07 -6.32 0.23
CA ARG A 50 -12.82 -7.27 -0.61
C ARG A 50 -12.06 -8.56 -0.83
N TYR A 51 -10.78 -8.47 -1.15
CA TYR A 51 -9.98 -9.64 -1.51
C TYR A 51 -9.28 -10.31 -0.34
N ASN A 52 -9.10 -9.62 0.80
CA ASN A 52 -8.39 -10.19 1.94
C ASN A 52 -9.07 -11.45 2.51
N ALA A 53 -10.40 -11.57 2.43
CA ALA A 53 -11.12 -12.77 2.84
C ALA A 53 -10.67 -14.04 2.08
N THR A 54 -10.24 -13.88 0.82
CA THR A 54 -9.74 -14.98 -0.02
C THR A 54 -8.22 -15.09 0.04
N LEU A 55 -7.51 -13.96 0.00
CA LEU A 55 -6.05 -13.94 -0.14
C LEU A 55 -5.32 -14.01 1.19
N ASN A 56 -5.96 -13.56 2.27
CA ASN A 56 -5.35 -13.47 3.60
C ASN A 56 -3.98 -12.76 3.57
N CYS A 57 -3.94 -11.61 2.88
CA CYS A 57 -2.70 -10.88 2.55
C CYS A 57 -2.45 -9.65 3.42
N VAL A 58 -3.40 -9.27 4.29
CA VAL A 58 -3.34 -8.08 5.15
C VAL A 58 -3.32 -8.47 6.61
N VAL A 59 -2.32 -7.99 7.35
CA VAL A 59 -2.28 -8.08 8.82
C VAL A 59 -3.11 -6.97 9.43
N THR A 60 -2.86 -5.73 9.01
CA THR A 60 -3.52 -4.54 9.57
C THR A 60 -3.76 -3.51 8.46
N LEU A 61 -4.99 -3.00 8.35
CA LEU A 61 -5.27 -1.81 7.55
C LEU A 61 -4.92 -0.54 8.34
N THR A 62 -4.17 0.36 7.74
CA THR A 62 -3.73 1.62 8.37
C THR A 62 -4.66 2.79 8.00
N GLU A 63 -5.96 2.56 7.98
CA GLU A 63 -6.96 3.44 7.37
C GLU A 63 -6.95 4.87 7.87
N SER A 64 -6.87 5.07 9.21
CA SER A 64 -6.87 6.43 9.77
C SER A 64 -5.66 7.24 9.30
N ARG A 65 -4.46 6.62 9.32
CA ARG A 65 -3.23 7.23 8.78
C ARG A 65 -3.35 7.46 7.27
N ALA A 66 -3.84 6.46 6.54
CA ALA A 66 -3.98 6.52 5.09
C ALA A 66 -4.88 7.68 4.65
N ARG A 67 -6.06 7.83 5.28
CA ARG A 67 -6.98 8.93 4.98
C ARG A 67 -6.37 10.29 5.29
N ALA A 68 -5.74 10.44 6.45
CA ALA A 68 -5.11 11.70 6.84
C ALA A 68 -3.99 12.11 5.86
N LEU A 69 -3.11 11.17 5.46
CA LEU A 69 -2.04 11.42 4.49
C LEU A 69 -2.60 11.72 3.09
N ALA A 70 -3.65 11.03 2.67
CA ALA A 70 -4.28 11.25 1.37
C ALA A 70 -4.99 12.61 1.30
N GLU A 71 -5.69 13.03 2.35
CA GLU A 71 -6.31 14.36 2.46
C GLU A 71 -5.26 15.47 2.49
N GLN A 72 -4.15 15.24 3.18
CA GLN A 72 -3.01 16.18 3.16
C GLN A 72 -2.44 16.31 1.75
N ALA A 73 -2.24 15.19 1.03
CA ALA A 73 -1.76 15.18 -0.34
C ALA A 73 -2.74 15.89 -1.29
N ASP A 74 -4.05 15.68 -1.13
CA ASP A 74 -5.10 16.40 -1.87
C ASP A 74 -4.95 17.92 -1.71
N ALA A 75 -4.81 18.39 -0.48
CA ALA A 75 -4.66 19.80 -0.17
C ALA A 75 -3.37 20.39 -0.76
N GLU A 76 -2.25 19.72 -0.59
CA GLU A 76 -0.95 20.16 -1.11
C GLU A 76 -0.95 20.27 -2.63
N ILE A 77 -1.52 19.27 -3.34
CA ILE A 77 -1.61 19.27 -4.80
C ILE A 77 -2.57 20.36 -5.29
N ALA A 78 -3.68 20.58 -4.59
CA ALA A 78 -4.60 21.67 -4.91
C ALA A 78 -3.94 23.05 -4.83
N GLU A 79 -3.01 23.22 -3.89
CA GLU A 79 -2.20 24.44 -3.71
C GLU A 79 -0.99 24.52 -4.68
N GLY A 80 -0.79 23.52 -5.54
CA GLY A 80 0.32 23.47 -6.49
C GLY A 80 1.62 22.91 -5.92
N ARG A 81 1.60 22.32 -4.73
CA ARG A 81 2.75 21.63 -4.12
C ARG A 81 2.73 20.14 -4.46
N TYR A 82 3.38 19.78 -5.53
CA TYR A 82 3.55 18.39 -5.93
C TYR A 82 4.96 17.90 -5.58
N ARG A 83 5.07 16.90 -4.69
CA ARG A 83 6.34 16.39 -4.17
C ARG A 83 7.07 15.46 -5.13
N GLY A 84 6.38 14.95 -6.16
CA GLY A 84 6.95 14.04 -7.16
C GLY A 84 6.13 12.77 -7.36
N PRO A 85 6.65 11.76 -8.09
CA PRO A 85 5.86 10.65 -8.60
C PRO A 85 5.31 9.69 -7.53
N LEU A 86 5.70 9.81 -6.29
CA LEU A 86 5.13 9.03 -5.17
C LEU A 86 4.07 9.80 -4.39
N HIS A 87 3.87 11.10 -4.67
CA HIS A 87 2.94 11.93 -3.92
C HIS A 87 1.49 11.46 -4.12
N GLY A 88 0.85 11.02 -3.04
CA GLY A 88 -0.51 10.48 -3.04
C GLY A 88 -0.63 9.03 -3.52
N ILE A 89 0.49 8.32 -3.73
CA ILE A 89 0.48 6.92 -4.17
C ILE A 89 0.27 5.99 -2.97
N PRO A 90 -0.78 5.16 -2.97
CA PRO A 90 -0.99 4.15 -1.94
C PRO A 90 0.06 3.03 -2.02
N TRP A 91 0.55 2.60 -0.85
CA TRP A 91 1.49 1.48 -0.76
C TRP A 91 1.24 0.64 0.49
N GLY A 92 1.73 -0.61 0.48
CA GLY A 92 1.66 -1.52 1.61
C GLY A 92 3.04 -1.90 2.12
N ALA A 93 3.20 -1.90 3.44
CA ALA A 93 4.46 -2.30 4.09
C ALA A 93 4.41 -3.77 4.50
N LYS A 94 5.43 -4.54 4.13
CA LYS A 94 5.62 -5.88 4.70
C LYS A 94 5.69 -5.80 6.22
N ASP A 95 5.05 -6.73 6.93
CA ASP A 95 4.87 -6.66 8.38
C ASP A 95 6.12 -7.03 9.22
N ILE A 96 7.29 -6.80 8.65
CA ILE A 96 8.58 -6.70 9.36
C ILE A 96 9.04 -5.24 9.49
N ILE A 97 8.35 -4.31 8.80
CA ILE A 97 8.70 -2.89 8.74
C ILE A 97 7.89 -2.16 9.80
N ALA A 98 8.57 -1.55 10.77
CA ALA A 98 7.92 -0.78 11.82
C ALA A 98 7.16 0.43 11.24
N ALA A 99 5.90 0.56 11.64
CA ALA A 99 5.06 1.73 11.39
C ALA A 99 4.45 2.17 12.73
N GLN A 100 4.80 3.35 13.19
CA GLN A 100 4.37 3.89 14.48
C GLN A 100 2.85 3.87 14.62
N GLY A 101 2.37 3.39 15.77
CA GLY A 101 0.94 3.28 16.08
C GLY A 101 0.27 2.02 15.54
N TYR A 102 1.01 1.14 14.85
CA TYR A 102 0.49 -0.12 14.32
C TYR A 102 1.37 -1.31 14.75
N PRO A 103 0.76 -2.50 14.95
CA PRO A 103 1.53 -3.70 15.22
C PRO A 103 2.54 -4.01 14.10
N THR A 104 3.68 -4.56 14.49
CA THR A 104 4.69 -5.12 13.59
C THR A 104 5.02 -6.51 14.11
N THR A 105 4.35 -7.51 13.55
CA THR A 105 4.19 -8.82 14.18
C THR A 105 5.23 -9.84 13.75
N TRP A 106 6.01 -9.54 12.69
CA TRP A 106 6.92 -10.49 12.04
C TRP A 106 6.24 -11.78 11.61
N GLY A 107 4.90 -11.76 11.46
CA GLY A 107 4.09 -12.92 11.13
C GLY A 107 3.97 -13.98 12.22
N ALA A 108 4.47 -13.74 13.44
CA ALA A 108 4.58 -14.71 14.51
C ALA A 108 3.66 -14.36 15.69
N ALA A 109 2.88 -15.34 16.17
CA ALA A 109 1.89 -15.16 17.22
C ALA A 109 2.44 -14.51 18.52
N PRO A 110 3.66 -14.82 19.01
CA PRO A 110 4.18 -14.15 20.20
C PRO A 110 4.36 -12.63 20.06
N PHE A 111 4.37 -12.11 18.84
CA PHE A 111 4.58 -10.70 18.51
C PHE A 111 3.34 -10.00 17.94
N GLU A 112 2.17 -10.64 18.01
CA GLU A 112 0.93 -10.13 17.40
C GLU A 112 0.57 -8.71 17.85
N GLU A 113 0.86 -8.36 19.12
CA GLU A 113 0.61 -7.03 19.68
C GLU A 113 1.86 -6.15 19.77
N GLN A 114 2.99 -6.60 19.19
CA GLN A 114 4.23 -5.85 19.25
C GLN A 114 4.13 -4.54 18.48
N THR A 115 4.39 -3.44 19.16
CA THR A 115 4.44 -2.10 18.54
C THR A 115 5.81 -1.45 18.79
N PHE A 116 6.16 -0.53 17.89
CA PHE A 116 7.34 0.32 18.03
C PHE A 116 6.90 1.78 18.10
N ASP A 117 7.64 2.61 18.82
CA ASP A 117 7.40 4.05 18.98
C ASP A 117 8.06 4.91 17.90
N PHE A 118 8.44 4.27 16.79
CA PHE A 118 9.08 4.90 15.63
C PHE A 118 8.59 4.30 14.31
N ASP A 119 8.71 5.07 13.25
CA ASP A 119 8.65 4.60 11.88
C ASP A 119 10.02 4.10 11.42
N ALA A 120 10.07 2.98 10.69
CA ALA A 120 11.29 2.56 10.02
C ALA A 120 11.68 3.60 8.96
N THR A 121 12.98 3.79 8.70
CA THR A 121 13.49 4.79 7.75
C THR A 121 12.83 4.72 6.37
N VAL A 122 12.44 3.54 5.90
CA VAL A 122 11.72 3.41 4.63
C VAL A 122 10.31 4.03 4.71
N VAL A 123 9.62 3.91 5.85
CA VAL A 123 8.31 4.56 6.07
C VAL A 123 8.47 6.07 6.09
N GLU A 124 9.42 6.59 6.89
CA GLU A 124 9.73 8.02 6.94
C GLU A 124 10.03 8.59 5.55
N ARG A 125 10.87 7.90 4.76
CA ARG A 125 11.23 8.35 3.40
C ARG A 125 10.06 8.33 2.43
N LEU A 126 9.16 7.36 2.54
CA LEU A 126 7.97 7.31 1.71
C LEU A 126 6.94 8.36 2.13
N ASP A 127 6.78 8.60 3.43
CA ASP A 127 5.94 9.69 3.94
C ASP A 127 6.47 11.07 3.50
N ASP A 128 7.79 11.30 3.59
CA ASP A 128 8.44 12.51 3.08
C ASP A 128 8.17 12.73 1.58
N ALA A 129 8.14 11.65 0.81
CA ALA A 129 7.78 11.69 -0.60
C ALA A 129 6.27 11.86 -0.85
N GLY A 130 5.45 11.80 0.21
CA GLY A 130 4.00 11.94 0.16
C GLY A 130 3.25 10.66 -0.21
N ALA A 131 3.89 9.49 -0.15
CA ALA A 131 3.23 8.21 -0.37
C ALA A 131 2.29 7.87 0.80
N VAL A 132 1.24 7.11 0.54
CA VAL A 132 0.16 6.83 1.50
C VAL A 132 0.22 5.37 1.94
N LEU A 133 0.63 5.11 3.18
CA LEU A 133 0.63 3.76 3.75
C LEU A 133 -0.81 3.31 4.03
N VAL A 134 -1.28 2.28 3.30
CA VAL A 134 -2.67 1.76 3.41
C VAL A 134 -2.79 0.48 4.22
N ALA A 135 -1.70 -0.30 4.32
CA ALA A 135 -1.75 -1.58 5.03
C ALA A 135 -0.37 -2.06 5.47
N LYS A 136 -0.37 -2.90 6.53
CA LYS A 136 0.70 -3.84 6.85
C LYS A 136 0.35 -5.18 6.18
N LEU A 137 1.19 -5.62 5.26
CA LEU A 137 0.99 -6.83 4.44
C LEU A 137 1.68 -8.03 5.08
N THR A 138 1.09 -9.20 4.90
CA THR A 138 1.57 -10.42 5.53
C THR A 138 3.02 -10.77 5.17
N THR A 139 3.69 -11.32 6.12
CA THR A 139 4.98 -12.00 5.98
C THR A 139 4.87 -13.40 6.54
N GLY A 140 5.56 -14.36 5.96
CA GLY A 140 5.71 -15.65 6.62
C GLY A 140 6.38 -15.49 7.99
N GLU A 141 6.07 -16.39 8.93
CA GLU A 141 6.56 -16.32 10.31
C GLU A 141 8.07 -16.10 10.36
N LEU A 142 8.51 -15.09 11.10
CA LEU A 142 9.91 -14.64 11.19
C LEU A 142 10.57 -14.46 9.81
N ALA A 143 9.80 -13.97 8.84
CA ALA A 143 10.19 -13.74 7.46
C ALA A 143 10.54 -15.02 6.68
N PHE A 144 9.88 -16.16 6.98
CA PHE A 144 10.05 -17.42 6.27
C PHE A 144 8.72 -17.98 5.74
N GLY A 145 8.68 -18.29 4.43
CA GLY A 145 7.48 -18.85 3.78
C GLY A 145 6.30 -17.88 3.71
N ASP A 146 5.08 -18.43 3.66
CA ASP A 146 3.81 -17.71 3.50
C ASP A 146 2.77 -18.02 4.60
N ASN A 147 3.14 -18.84 5.58
CA ASN A 147 2.34 -19.09 6.77
C ASN A 147 2.70 -18.07 7.86
N TRP A 148 1.68 -17.50 8.46
CA TRP A 148 1.79 -16.53 9.55
C TRP A 148 0.72 -16.85 10.62
N PHE A 149 0.70 -16.18 11.76
CA PHE A 149 -0.25 -16.50 12.84
C PHE A 149 -1.73 -16.43 12.42
N GLY A 150 -2.08 -15.61 11.41
CA GLY A 150 -3.43 -15.54 10.83
C GLY A 150 -3.72 -16.59 9.77
N GLY A 151 -2.83 -17.56 9.56
CA GLY A 151 -2.98 -18.64 8.58
C GLY A 151 -2.01 -18.52 7.40
N ARG A 152 -2.40 -18.98 6.24
CA ARG A 152 -1.59 -18.92 5.02
C ARG A 152 -2.06 -17.77 4.13
N THR A 153 -1.12 -17.04 3.55
CA THR A 153 -1.42 -16.11 2.46
C THR A 153 -1.56 -16.88 1.16
N ASN A 154 -2.65 -16.67 0.45
CA ASN A 154 -3.02 -17.46 -0.71
C ASN A 154 -2.57 -16.82 -2.02
N ASN A 155 -2.25 -17.65 -3.00
CA ASN A 155 -1.92 -17.24 -4.35
C ASN A 155 -3.19 -16.72 -5.07
N PRO A 156 -3.19 -15.49 -5.62
CA PRO A 156 -4.38 -14.93 -6.27
C PRO A 156 -4.81 -15.67 -7.55
N TRP A 157 -3.92 -16.39 -8.21
CA TRP A 157 -4.25 -17.22 -9.39
C TRP A 157 -4.75 -18.62 -9.02
N ASN A 158 -4.37 -19.13 -7.86
CA ASN A 158 -4.84 -20.41 -7.33
C ASN A 158 -4.88 -20.36 -5.79
N PRO A 159 -6.01 -19.98 -5.18
CA PRO A 159 -6.12 -19.84 -3.73
C PRO A 159 -5.92 -21.14 -2.92
N GLU A 160 -5.90 -22.30 -3.58
CA GLU A 160 -5.55 -23.56 -2.91
C GLU A 160 -4.05 -23.67 -2.62
N GLN A 161 -3.24 -22.84 -3.26
CA GLN A 161 -1.80 -22.75 -3.05
C GLN A 161 -1.43 -21.51 -2.24
N GLY A 162 -0.29 -21.56 -1.57
CA GLY A 162 0.29 -20.38 -0.92
C GLY A 162 0.89 -19.40 -1.92
N SER A 163 1.00 -18.13 -1.48
CA SER A 163 1.57 -17.07 -2.32
C SER A 163 3.08 -17.19 -2.49
N SER A 164 3.73 -18.14 -1.78
CA SER A 164 5.19 -18.17 -1.60
C SER A 164 5.67 -16.99 -0.72
N GLY A 165 6.95 -16.87 -0.44
CA GLY A 165 7.31 -15.87 0.54
C GLY A 165 8.73 -15.34 0.41
N SER A 166 9.16 -14.58 1.39
CA SER A 166 8.47 -14.25 2.65
C SER A 166 7.64 -12.98 2.60
N SER A 167 7.67 -12.17 1.53
CA SER A 167 6.77 -11.01 1.35
C SER A 167 5.43 -11.51 0.81
N ALA A 168 4.74 -12.31 1.63
CA ALA A 168 3.61 -13.11 1.21
C ALA A 168 2.40 -12.28 0.76
N GLY A 169 2.14 -11.15 1.39
CA GLY A 169 1.01 -10.28 1.10
C GLY A 169 1.25 -9.25 -0.01
N SER A 170 2.43 -9.24 -0.61
CA SER A 170 2.82 -8.23 -1.61
C SER A 170 2.44 -8.62 -3.02
#